data_b2102054beb2bd0fb4fe3568ac82785e
#
_entry.id   b2102054beb2bd0fb4fe3568ac82785e
#
_cell.length_a   1.000
_cell.length_b   1.000
_cell.length_c   1.000
_cell.angle_alpha   90.00
_cell.angle_beta   90.00
_cell.angle_gamma   90.00
#
_symmetry.space_group_name_H-M   'P 1'
#
loop_
_entity.id
_entity.type
_entity.pdbx_description
1 polymer ?
#
loop_
_entity_poly.entity_id
_entity_poly.type
_entity_poly.pdbx_seq_one_letter_code
_entity_poly.pdbx_strand_id
1 'polypeptide(L)'
;MINLAKLKEIKDLRKVWPHEALDFTPWLAEKENLTILADAVGLEITVDETESSVGDFNVDIFATETGTDRKIIIENQLEPTNHDHLGKLITYASGKSADIIIWVVKRAREEHRSAIEWLNNHTDENIAFFLLEIKLYQIGNSDIAVKFEVVEKPNDWTKEIKRNISNS
;
A
#
# COMPACT_ATOMS: atom_id res chain seq x y z
N MET A 1 23.70 31.92 11.48
CA MET A 1 22.38 31.65 10.87
C MET A 1 22.31 30.23 10.39
N ILE A 2 21.20 29.55 10.62
CA ILE A 2 20.98 28.19 10.15
C ILE A 2 20.58 28.22 8.68
N ASN A 3 21.31 27.50 7.84
CA ASN A 3 20.97 27.36 6.43
C ASN A 3 19.94 26.24 6.27
N LEU A 4 18.86 26.52 5.55
CA LEU A 4 17.82 25.54 5.30
C LEU A 4 17.90 25.10 3.83
N ALA A 5 18.00 23.78 3.63
CA ALA A 5 17.99 23.19 2.30
C ALA A 5 16.56 23.14 1.75
N LYS A 6 16.44 23.02 0.43
CA LYS A 6 15.14 22.87 -0.22
C LYS A 6 14.91 21.38 -0.49
N LEU A 7 13.71 20.93 -0.20
CA LEU A 7 13.27 19.57 -0.52
C LEU A 7 12.77 19.54 -1.97
N LYS A 8 13.37 18.67 -2.79
CA LYS A 8 12.98 18.51 -4.19
C LYS A 8 12.28 17.17 -4.37
N GLU A 9 11.07 17.19 -4.91
CA GLU A 9 10.38 15.95 -5.29
C GLU A 9 10.87 15.48 -6.66
N ILE A 10 11.18 14.20 -6.76
CA ILE A 10 11.52 13.55 -8.04
C ILE A 10 10.25 12.84 -8.50
N LYS A 11 9.58 13.43 -9.50
CA LYS A 11 8.26 12.95 -9.94
C LYS A 11 8.34 11.74 -10.86
N ASP A 12 9.45 11.55 -11.54
CA ASP A 12 9.63 10.41 -12.44
C ASP A 12 10.14 9.20 -11.66
N LEU A 13 9.22 8.38 -11.17
CA LEU A 13 9.54 7.17 -10.41
C LEU A 13 10.33 6.15 -11.24
N ARG A 14 10.16 6.19 -12.56
CA ARG A 14 10.82 5.25 -13.48
C ARG A 14 12.33 5.49 -13.61
N LYS A 15 12.81 6.61 -13.12
CA LYS A 15 14.27 6.86 -13.02
C LYS A 15 14.91 5.91 -12.00
N VAL A 16 14.19 5.53 -10.95
CA VAL A 16 14.69 4.63 -9.91
C VAL A 16 14.24 3.19 -10.19
N TRP A 17 12.98 3.04 -10.60
CA TRP A 17 12.39 1.73 -10.89
C TRP A 17 11.83 1.74 -12.32
N PRO A 18 12.63 1.39 -13.32
CA PRO A 18 12.16 1.36 -14.72
C PRO A 18 10.97 0.42 -14.92
N HIS A 19 10.95 -0.71 -14.21
CA HIS A 19 9.90 -1.71 -14.30
C HIS A 19 9.26 -1.98 -12.95
N GLU A 20 7.96 -1.97 -12.92
CA GLU A 20 7.18 -2.20 -11.71
C GLU A 20 7.41 -3.61 -11.13
N ALA A 21 7.21 -4.64 -11.96
CA ALA A 21 7.34 -6.04 -11.54
C ALA A 21 8.79 -6.49 -11.35
N LEU A 22 9.71 -5.97 -12.17
CA LEU A 22 11.11 -6.41 -12.15
C LEU A 22 12.00 -5.60 -11.21
N ASP A 23 11.62 -4.35 -10.91
CA ASP A 23 12.44 -3.45 -10.11
C ASP A 23 11.76 -3.02 -8.81
N PHE A 24 10.55 -2.49 -8.89
CA PHE A 24 9.87 -1.92 -7.71
C PHE A 24 9.39 -3.00 -6.75
N THR A 25 8.65 -3.99 -7.24
CA THR A 25 8.11 -5.04 -6.38
C THR A 25 9.21 -5.82 -5.64
N PRO A 26 10.31 -6.25 -6.29
CA PRO A 26 11.42 -6.87 -5.56
C PRO A 26 12.08 -5.94 -4.54
N TRP A 27 12.24 -4.66 -4.89
CA TRP A 27 12.79 -3.68 -3.96
C TRP A 27 11.91 -3.55 -2.71
N LEU A 28 10.60 -3.42 -2.89
CA LEU A 28 9.66 -3.27 -1.77
C LEU A 28 9.60 -4.52 -0.90
N ALA A 29 9.75 -5.70 -1.51
CA ALA A 29 9.70 -6.98 -0.78
C ALA A 29 10.90 -7.20 0.14
N GLU A 30 11.99 -6.46 -0.03
CA GLU A 30 13.14 -6.54 0.87
C GLU A 30 12.76 -5.97 2.23
N LYS A 31 13.18 -6.66 3.29
CA LYS A 31 12.79 -6.35 4.67
C LYS A 31 12.99 -4.88 5.06
N GLU A 32 14.16 -4.31 4.72
CA GLU A 32 14.49 -2.93 5.07
C GLU A 32 13.54 -1.93 4.41
N ASN A 33 13.20 -2.20 3.15
CA ASN A 33 12.34 -1.31 2.36
C ASN A 33 10.86 -1.48 2.76
N LEU A 34 10.46 -2.72 2.99
CA LEU A 34 9.10 -3.02 3.44
C LEU A 34 8.80 -2.36 4.79
N THR A 35 9.79 -2.24 5.67
CA THR A 35 9.65 -1.57 6.96
C THR A 35 9.23 -0.11 6.79
N ILE A 36 9.70 0.57 5.75
CA ILE A 36 9.30 1.97 5.46
C ILE A 36 7.79 2.03 5.19
N LEU A 37 7.27 1.11 4.39
CA LEU A 37 5.84 1.00 4.13
C LEU A 37 5.07 0.62 5.39
N ALA A 38 5.54 -0.38 6.10
CA ALA A 38 4.90 -0.89 7.32
C ALA A 38 4.76 0.21 8.38
N ASP A 39 5.80 1.01 8.56
CA ASP A 39 5.78 2.14 9.48
C ASP A 39 4.72 3.17 9.08
N ALA A 40 4.57 3.42 7.78
CA ALA A 40 3.57 4.39 7.28
C ALA A 40 2.14 3.95 7.59
N VAL A 41 1.84 2.66 7.55
CA VAL A 41 0.51 2.12 7.84
C VAL A 41 0.34 1.65 9.29
N GLY A 42 1.40 1.68 10.09
CA GLY A 42 1.36 1.29 11.50
C GLY A 42 1.23 -0.21 11.72
N LEU A 43 1.83 -1.01 10.86
CA LEU A 43 1.77 -2.47 10.93
C LEU A 43 3.18 -3.08 10.98
N GLU A 44 3.26 -4.33 11.44
CA GLU A 44 4.44 -5.17 11.26
C GLU A 44 4.12 -6.20 10.18
N ILE A 45 4.92 -6.24 9.12
CA ILE A 45 4.63 -7.03 7.93
C ILE A 45 5.77 -7.99 7.63
N THR A 46 5.44 -9.26 7.41
CA THR A 46 6.38 -10.28 6.95
C THR A 46 5.94 -10.76 5.56
N VAL A 47 6.84 -10.66 4.58
CA VAL A 47 6.55 -11.14 3.22
C VAL A 47 6.53 -12.66 3.21
N ASP A 48 5.47 -13.24 2.67
CA ASP A 48 5.37 -14.67 2.45
C ASP A 48 5.80 -15.03 1.03
N GLU A 49 5.37 -14.23 0.04
CA GLU A 49 5.54 -14.59 -1.37
C GLU A 49 5.42 -13.34 -2.24
N THR A 50 6.22 -13.28 -3.30
CA THR A 50 6.04 -12.28 -4.37
C THR A 50 5.46 -12.99 -5.59
N GLU A 51 4.70 -12.26 -6.41
CA GLU A 51 4.03 -12.81 -7.60
C GLU A 51 3.23 -14.06 -7.27
N SER A 52 2.47 -14.01 -6.16
CA SER A 52 1.66 -15.13 -5.67
C SER A 52 0.41 -15.33 -6.51
N SER A 53 0.17 -16.55 -6.98
CA SER A 53 -0.89 -16.81 -7.95
C SER A 53 -2.30 -16.74 -7.36
N VAL A 54 -3.21 -16.14 -8.15
CA VAL A 54 -4.67 -16.16 -7.96
C VAL A 54 -5.26 -16.52 -9.31
N GLY A 55 -5.62 -17.80 -9.50
CA GLY A 55 -6.03 -18.31 -10.81
C GLY A 55 -4.92 -18.11 -11.83
N ASP A 56 -5.22 -17.39 -12.92
CA ASP A 56 -4.25 -17.09 -13.98
C ASP A 56 -3.49 -15.77 -13.72
N PHE A 57 -3.72 -15.12 -12.57
CA PHE A 57 -3.13 -13.82 -12.22
C PHE A 57 -2.22 -13.94 -11.01
N ASN A 58 -1.43 -12.92 -10.76
CA ASN A 58 -0.50 -12.89 -9.63
C ASN A 58 -0.69 -11.63 -8.79
N VAL A 59 -0.69 -11.80 -7.47
CA VAL A 59 -0.59 -10.71 -6.49
C VAL A 59 0.87 -10.28 -6.40
N ASP A 60 1.15 -8.98 -6.42
CA ASP A 60 2.52 -8.50 -6.37
C ASP A 60 3.25 -8.96 -5.09
N ILE A 61 2.67 -8.71 -3.93
CA ILE A 61 3.23 -9.17 -2.65
C ILE A 61 2.12 -9.74 -1.78
N PHE A 62 2.29 -10.97 -1.34
CA PHE A 62 1.45 -11.61 -0.35
C PHE A 62 2.22 -11.70 0.96
N ALA A 63 1.60 -11.26 2.05
CA ALA A 63 2.28 -11.08 3.32
C ALA A 63 1.34 -11.43 4.49
N THR A 64 1.92 -11.44 5.68
CA THR A 64 1.20 -11.69 6.93
C THR A 64 1.54 -10.57 7.92
N GLU A 65 0.56 -10.14 8.67
CA GLU A 65 0.81 -9.22 9.79
C GLU A 65 1.45 -10.03 10.92
N THR A 66 2.64 -9.61 11.34
CA THR A 66 3.38 -10.29 12.38
C THR A 66 2.61 -10.23 13.70
N GLY A 67 2.40 -11.38 14.31
CA GLY A 67 1.74 -11.49 15.62
C GLY A 67 0.22 -11.70 15.59
N THR A 68 -0.46 -11.44 14.48
CA THR A 68 -1.91 -11.62 14.39
C THR A 68 -2.34 -12.65 13.34
N ASP A 69 -1.45 -13.03 12.45
CA ASP A 69 -1.70 -13.92 11.32
C ASP A 69 -2.71 -13.39 10.30
N ARG A 70 -3.05 -12.09 10.34
CA ARG A 70 -3.93 -11.49 9.33
C ARG A 70 -3.20 -11.47 7.98
N LYS A 71 -3.91 -11.80 6.92
CA LYS A 71 -3.35 -11.88 5.57
C LYS A 71 -3.38 -10.51 4.90
N ILE A 72 -2.27 -10.17 4.25
CA ILE A 72 -2.07 -8.88 3.60
C ILE A 72 -1.78 -9.11 2.13
N ILE A 73 -2.40 -8.31 1.26
CA ILE A 73 -1.95 -8.19 -0.13
C ILE A 73 -1.47 -6.77 -0.36
N ILE A 74 -0.40 -6.64 -1.14
CA ILE A 74 0.13 -5.34 -1.57
C ILE A 74 0.14 -5.35 -3.09
N GLU A 75 -0.57 -4.40 -3.69
CA GLU A 75 -0.59 -4.18 -5.12
C GLU A 75 0.13 -2.88 -5.45
N ASN A 76 1.05 -2.94 -6.40
CA ASN A 76 1.91 -1.83 -6.80
C ASN A 76 1.51 -1.30 -8.16
N GLN A 77 1.37 0.02 -8.25
CA GLN A 77 1.04 0.67 -9.52
C GLN A 77 1.84 1.98 -9.61
N LEU A 78 2.95 1.97 -10.34
CA LEU A 78 3.78 3.16 -10.53
C LEU A 78 3.16 4.13 -11.55
N GLU A 79 1.85 4.21 -11.56
CA GLU A 79 1.00 5.04 -12.40
C GLU A 79 -0.11 5.66 -11.54
N PRO A 80 -0.85 6.65 -12.05
CA PRO A 80 -2.08 7.08 -11.39
C PRO A 80 -3.09 5.94 -11.29
N THR A 81 -3.91 5.95 -10.24
CA THR A 81 -4.94 4.92 -10.03
C THR A 81 -5.86 4.80 -11.25
N ASN A 82 -6.35 3.59 -11.47
CA ASN A 82 -7.36 3.32 -12.51
C ASN A 82 -8.31 2.20 -12.08
N HIS A 83 -9.38 2.02 -12.84
CA HIS A 83 -10.42 1.01 -12.55
C HIS A 83 -9.88 -0.41 -12.69
N ASP A 84 -8.97 -0.64 -13.62
CA ASP A 84 -8.38 -1.96 -13.86
C ASP A 84 -7.64 -2.45 -12.62
N HIS A 85 -6.79 -1.62 -12.02
CA HIS A 85 -6.06 -1.98 -10.81
C HIS A 85 -6.99 -2.09 -9.60
N LEU A 86 -8.01 -1.25 -9.50
CA LEU A 86 -9.00 -1.38 -8.43
C LEU A 86 -9.72 -2.72 -8.51
N GLY A 87 -10.12 -3.14 -9.71
CA GLY A 87 -10.74 -4.44 -9.92
C GLY A 87 -9.81 -5.60 -9.56
N LYS A 88 -8.54 -5.51 -9.95
CA LYS A 88 -7.51 -6.50 -9.58
C LYS A 88 -7.35 -6.59 -8.07
N LEU A 89 -7.26 -5.46 -7.41
CA LEU A 89 -7.10 -5.37 -5.96
C LEU A 89 -8.19 -6.15 -5.22
N ILE A 90 -9.45 -5.92 -5.60
CA ILE A 90 -10.60 -6.58 -5.00
C ILE A 90 -10.60 -8.08 -5.32
N THR A 91 -10.32 -8.44 -6.57
CA THR A 91 -10.27 -9.82 -7.04
C THR A 91 -9.19 -10.61 -6.29
N TYR A 92 -8.01 -10.02 -6.14
CA TYR A 92 -6.89 -10.69 -5.47
C TYR A 92 -7.12 -10.78 -3.96
N ALA A 93 -7.72 -9.76 -3.36
CA ALA A 93 -8.10 -9.80 -1.96
C ALA A 93 -9.03 -10.97 -1.67
N SER A 94 -10.05 -11.15 -2.51
CA SER A 94 -10.97 -12.28 -2.43
C SER A 94 -10.25 -13.60 -2.59
N GLY A 95 -9.40 -13.73 -3.61
CA GLY A 95 -8.68 -14.96 -3.91
C GLY A 95 -7.71 -15.42 -2.83
N LYS A 96 -7.14 -14.47 -2.09
CA LYS A 96 -6.21 -14.75 -0.99
C LYS A 96 -6.88 -14.71 0.39
N SER A 97 -8.17 -14.44 0.46
CA SER A 97 -8.87 -14.22 1.73
C SER A 97 -8.14 -13.18 2.58
N ALA A 98 -7.75 -12.08 1.95
CA ALA A 98 -6.96 -11.05 2.61
C ALA A 98 -7.81 -10.25 3.59
N ASP A 99 -7.20 -9.89 4.71
CA ASP A 99 -7.80 -9.02 5.73
C ASP A 99 -7.36 -7.57 5.54
N ILE A 100 -6.13 -7.38 5.07
CA ILE A 100 -5.53 -6.06 4.88
C ILE A 100 -5.10 -5.94 3.42
N ILE A 101 -5.57 -4.89 2.77
CA ILE A 101 -5.32 -4.65 1.35
C ILE A 101 -4.61 -3.30 1.22
N ILE A 102 -3.40 -3.31 0.66
CA ILE A 102 -2.57 -2.12 0.51
C ILE A 102 -2.33 -1.86 -0.98
N TRP A 103 -2.75 -0.69 -1.44
CA TRP A 103 -2.56 -0.24 -2.81
C TRP A 103 -1.54 0.89 -2.83
N VAL A 104 -0.38 0.65 -3.44
CA VAL A 104 0.72 1.62 -3.56
C VAL A 104 0.71 2.18 -4.98
N VAL A 105 0.52 3.49 -5.11
CA VAL A 105 0.36 4.14 -6.41
C VAL A 105 1.29 5.35 -6.55
N LYS A 106 1.49 5.79 -7.80
CA LYS A 106 2.17 7.05 -8.08
C LYS A 106 1.29 8.24 -7.65
N ARG A 107 0.01 8.22 -8.01
CA ARG A 107 -0.95 9.27 -7.71
C ARG A 107 -2.35 8.69 -7.55
N ALA A 108 -3.00 9.01 -6.45
CA ALA A 108 -4.37 8.59 -6.19
C ALA A 108 -5.34 9.62 -6.77
N ARG A 109 -6.18 9.19 -7.72
CA ARG A 109 -7.27 10.02 -8.23
C ARG A 109 -8.37 10.07 -7.17
N GLU A 110 -9.06 11.21 -7.09
CA GLU A 110 -10.11 11.41 -6.09
C GLU A 110 -11.22 10.35 -6.18
N GLU A 111 -11.58 9.93 -7.40
CA GLU A 111 -12.60 8.91 -7.61
C GLU A 111 -12.21 7.58 -6.96
N HIS A 112 -10.94 7.23 -7.01
CA HIS A 112 -10.43 5.98 -6.43
C HIS A 112 -10.20 6.11 -4.92
N ARG A 113 -9.75 7.28 -4.45
CA ARG A 113 -9.69 7.57 -3.01
C ARG A 113 -11.06 7.41 -2.38
N SER A 114 -12.07 7.99 -3.01
CA SER A 114 -13.47 7.89 -2.57
C SER A 114 -13.96 6.44 -2.58
N ALA A 115 -13.58 5.66 -3.59
CA ALA A 115 -13.93 4.24 -3.67
C ALA A 115 -13.32 3.45 -2.50
N ILE A 116 -12.06 3.72 -2.16
CA ILE A 116 -11.40 3.06 -1.01
C ILE A 116 -12.08 3.45 0.30
N GLU A 117 -12.44 4.72 0.47
CA GLU A 117 -13.20 5.19 1.63
C GLU A 117 -14.53 4.44 1.75
N TRP A 118 -15.26 4.33 0.64
CA TRP A 118 -16.52 3.60 0.59
C TRP A 118 -16.35 2.13 0.98
N LEU A 119 -15.31 1.48 0.46
CA LEU A 119 -15.01 0.09 0.81
C LEU A 119 -14.71 -0.08 2.29
N ASN A 120 -13.93 0.83 2.88
CA ASN A 120 -13.64 0.78 4.31
C ASN A 120 -14.91 0.96 5.15
N ASN A 121 -15.86 1.77 4.69
CA ASN A 121 -17.09 2.02 5.43
C ASN A 121 -18.14 0.91 5.26
N HIS A 122 -18.04 0.09 4.23
CA HIS A 122 -19.06 -0.89 3.85
C HIS A 122 -18.56 -2.33 3.85
N THR A 123 -17.36 -2.58 4.33
CA THR A 123 -16.84 -3.93 4.53
C THR A 123 -16.86 -4.28 6.03
N ASP A 124 -16.63 -5.55 6.32
CA ASP A 124 -16.54 -6.08 7.68
C ASP A 124 -15.43 -5.35 8.46
N GLU A 125 -15.58 -5.27 9.79
CA GLU A 125 -14.59 -4.64 10.67
C GLU A 125 -13.21 -5.29 10.60
N ASN A 126 -13.12 -6.51 10.09
CA ASN A 126 -11.84 -7.22 9.95
C ASN A 126 -11.12 -6.91 8.64
N ILE A 127 -11.78 -6.21 7.72
CA ILE A 127 -11.21 -5.85 6.40
C ILE A 127 -10.73 -4.41 6.44
N ALA A 128 -9.50 -4.20 6.02
CA ALA A 128 -8.90 -2.86 6.00
C ALA A 128 -8.26 -2.58 4.65
N PHE A 129 -8.63 -1.45 4.03
CA PHE A 129 -8.05 -0.98 2.77
C PHE A 129 -7.19 0.25 3.02
N PHE A 130 -5.96 0.24 2.48
CA PHE A 130 -5.03 1.37 2.53
C PHE A 130 -4.68 1.78 1.10
N LEU A 131 -4.69 3.08 0.85
CA LEU A 131 -4.24 3.66 -0.42
C LEU A 131 -3.09 4.62 -0.10
N LEU A 132 -1.91 4.36 -0.67
CA LEU A 132 -0.71 5.16 -0.43
C LEU A 132 -0.11 5.65 -1.73
N GLU A 133 0.40 6.87 -1.70
CA GLU A 133 1.24 7.40 -2.79
C GLU A 133 2.70 7.20 -2.42
N ILE A 134 3.49 6.68 -3.37
CA ILE A 134 4.94 6.60 -3.22
C ILE A 134 5.56 7.87 -3.80
N LYS A 135 6.43 8.50 -3.02
CA LYS A 135 7.09 9.75 -3.42
C LYS A 135 8.59 9.64 -3.21
N LEU A 136 9.33 10.28 -4.08
CA LEU A 136 10.79 10.35 -4.02
C LEU A 136 11.22 11.80 -3.80
N TYR A 137 12.18 11.99 -2.91
CA TYR A 137 12.72 13.31 -2.55
C TYR A 137 14.23 13.31 -2.56
N GLN A 138 14.79 14.50 -2.75
CA GLN A 138 16.23 14.71 -2.71
C GLN A 138 16.52 16.10 -2.14
N ILE A 139 17.58 16.21 -1.37
CA ILE A 139 18.10 17.47 -0.83
C ILE A 139 19.47 17.69 -1.50
N GLY A 140 19.57 18.71 -2.37
CA GLY A 140 20.81 18.95 -3.12
C GLY A 140 21.22 17.71 -3.91
N ASN A 141 22.44 17.24 -3.69
CA ASN A 141 23.01 16.06 -4.36
C ASN A 141 22.98 14.82 -3.45
N SER A 142 22.09 14.80 -2.47
CA SER A 142 21.95 13.63 -1.59
C SER A 142 21.47 12.40 -2.36
N ASP A 143 21.53 11.24 -1.69
CA ASP A 143 20.83 10.06 -2.17
C ASP A 143 19.33 10.36 -2.21
N ILE A 144 18.62 9.68 -3.09
CA ILE A 144 17.17 9.81 -3.21
C ILE A 144 16.51 9.09 -2.04
N ALA A 145 15.58 9.77 -1.37
CA ALA A 145 14.83 9.22 -0.25
C ALA A 145 13.41 8.88 -0.68
N VAL A 146 12.85 7.79 -0.16
CA VAL A 146 11.48 7.35 -0.42
C VAL A 146 10.57 7.75 0.72
N LYS A 147 9.32 8.08 0.38
CA LYS A 147 8.25 8.31 1.35
C LYS A 147 6.97 7.65 0.85
N PHE A 148 6.29 6.93 1.74
CA PHE A 148 4.94 6.46 1.50
C PHE A 148 3.97 7.39 2.22
N GLU A 149 3.08 8.02 1.47
CA GLU A 149 2.10 8.95 2.00
C GLU A 149 0.73 8.29 2.00
N VAL A 150 0.13 8.13 3.17
CA VAL A 150 -1.21 7.52 3.31
C VAL A 150 -2.25 8.50 2.81
N VAL A 151 -2.95 8.14 1.74
CA VAL A 151 -4.04 8.94 1.15
C VAL A 151 -5.38 8.56 1.76
N GLU A 152 -5.61 7.26 1.96
CA GLU A 152 -6.83 6.76 2.57
C GLU A 152 -6.51 5.54 3.42
N LYS A 153 -7.17 5.44 4.57
CA LYS A 153 -7.01 4.32 5.51
C LYS A 153 -8.33 4.06 6.23
N PRO A 154 -8.47 2.91 6.90
CA PRO A 154 -9.68 2.64 7.65
C PRO A 154 -9.95 3.73 8.70
N ASN A 155 -11.22 4.05 8.88
CA ASN A 155 -11.64 4.88 9.99
C ASN A 155 -11.65 4.00 11.24
N ASP A 156 -10.65 4.15 12.10
CA ASP A 156 -10.48 3.33 13.31
C ASP A 156 -11.70 3.40 14.22
N TRP A 157 -12.28 4.59 14.36
CA TRP A 157 -13.48 4.80 15.15
C TRP A 157 -14.65 3.94 14.66
N THR A 158 -14.90 3.95 13.34
CA THR A 158 -15.97 3.15 12.72
C THR A 158 -15.74 1.66 12.91
N LYS A 159 -14.50 1.19 12.71
CA LYS A 159 -14.14 -0.23 12.86
C LYS A 159 -14.24 -0.67 14.31
N GLU A 160 -13.87 0.17 15.28
CA GLU A 160 -14.02 -0.10 16.71
C GLU A 160 -15.48 -0.25 17.11
N ILE A 161 -16.35 0.63 16.64
CA ILE A 161 -17.79 0.56 16.93
C ILE A 161 -18.36 -0.76 16.42
N LYS A 162 -18.07 -1.14 15.18
CA LYS A 162 -18.51 -2.40 14.59
C LYS A 162 -18.03 -3.60 15.40
N ARG A 163 -16.77 -3.58 15.82
CA ARG A 163 -16.17 -4.65 16.63
C ARG A 163 -16.86 -4.78 17.98
N ASN A 164 -17.13 -3.66 18.65
CA ASN A 164 -17.82 -3.66 19.94
C ASN A 164 -19.24 -4.19 19.83
N ILE A 165 -19.96 -3.85 18.77
CA ILE A 165 -21.30 -4.37 18.50
C ILE A 165 -21.25 -5.88 18.27
N SER A 166 -20.28 -6.38 17.50
CA SER A 166 -20.12 -7.81 17.23
C SER A 166 -19.79 -8.62 18.49
N ASN A 167 -19.12 -8.00 19.46
CA ASN A 167 -18.71 -8.64 20.71
C ASN A 167 -19.77 -8.52 21.82
N SER A 168 -20.82 -7.79 21.56
CA SER A 168 -21.94 -7.65 22.48
C SER A 168 -22.98 -8.73 22.22
#